data_0973a44e6e35f7349895270123e4d2bc
#
_entry.id   0973a44e6e35f7349895270123e4d2bc
#
_cell.length_a   1.000
_cell.length_b   1.000
_cell.length_c   1.000
_cell.angle_alpha   90.00
_cell.angle_beta   90.00
_cell.angle_gamma   90.00
#
_symmetry.space_group_name_H-M   'P 1'
#
loop_
_entity.id
_entity.type
_entity.pdbx_description
1 polymer ?
#
loop_
_entity_poly.entity_id
_entity_poly.type
_entity_poly.pdbx_seq_one_letter_code
_entity_poly.pdbx_strand_id
1 'polypeptide(L)'
;MTRFYRPGKHDKDYPELANIAINRALKDANISYEKVQQAYAGYVYGDSVCGQRAIYSVGMTGIPVINVNNNCSTGSSALYLAANAIKSGTVDCTLAVGFEKMFTGSL
;
A
#
# COMPACT_ATOMS: atom_id res chain seq x y z
N MET A 1 -9.37 3.37 3.47
CA MET A 1 -8.48 3.72 4.61
C MET A 1 -8.92 2.96 5.85
N THR A 2 -7.99 2.55 6.71
CA THR A 2 -8.28 1.99 8.03
C THR A 2 -8.37 3.09 9.08
N ARG A 3 -8.88 2.73 10.28
CA ARG A 3 -8.82 3.63 11.45
C ARG A 3 -7.36 3.77 11.91
N PHE A 4 -6.97 4.97 12.33
CA PHE A 4 -5.70 5.18 13.02
C PHE A 4 -5.79 4.71 14.47
N TYR A 5 -4.75 4.03 14.93
CA TYR A 5 -4.61 3.55 16.30
C TYR A 5 -3.35 4.14 16.93
N ARG A 6 -3.38 4.30 18.24
CA ARG A 6 -2.15 4.66 18.96
C ARG A 6 -1.15 3.50 18.86
N PRO A 7 0.16 3.79 18.70
CA PRO A 7 1.18 2.75 18.70
C PRO A 7 1.06 1.81 19.90
N GLY A 8 1.15 0.50 19.66
CA GLY A 8 1.04 -0.53 20.69
C GLY A 8 -0.36 -0.76 21.27
N LYS A 9 -1.41 -0.16 20.71
CA LYS A 9 -2.78 -0.27 21.25
C LYS A 9 -3.74 -1.12 20.40
N HIS A 10 -3.22 -1.88 19.44
CA HIS A 10 -4.03 -2.82 18.64
C HIS A 10 -3.18 -4.01 18.18
N ASP A 11 -3.87 -5.13 17.89
CA ASP A 11 -3.23 -6.41 17.58
C ASP A 11 -2.94 -6.61 16.09
N LYS A 12 -3.59 -5.83 15.22
CA LYS A 12 -3.44 -5.98 13.76
C LYS A 12 -2.04 -5.60 13.31
N ASP A 13 -1.48 -6.46 12.46
CA ASP A 13 -0.20 -6.17 11.80
C ASP A 13 -0.42 -5.44 10.47
N TYR A 14 0.66 -4.90 9.89
CA TYR A 14 0.58 -4.08 8.68
C TYR A 14 -0.04 -4.80 7.47
N PRO A 15 0.14 -6.13 7.24
CA PRO A 15 -0.54 -6.80 6.13
C PRO A 15 -2.06 -6.77 6.28
N GLU A 16 -2.58 -6.95 7.50
CA GLU A 16 -4.02 -6.88 7.76
C GLU A 16 -4.56 -5.45 7.56
N LEU A 17 -3.82 -4.45 8.04
CA LEU A 17 -4.20 -3.03 7.86
C LEU A 17 -4.22 -2.65 6.39
N ALA A 18 -3.20 -3.05 5.63
CA ALA A 18 -3.11 -2.84 4.19
C ALA A 18 -4.23 -3.56 3.44
N ASN A 19 -4.49 -4.83 3.75
CA ASN A 19 -5.59 -5.61 3.17
C ASN A 19 -6.93 -4.90 3.31
N ILE A 20 -7.27 -4.46 4.52
CA ILE A 20 -8.52 -3.72 4.78
C ILE A 20 -8.59 -2.43 3.96
N ALA A 21 -7.50 -1.67 3.90
CA ALA A 21 -7.45 -0.40 3.17
C ALA A 21 -7.59 -0.62 1.66
N ILE A 22 -6.88 -1.60 1.10
CA ILE A 22 -6.91 -1.95 -0.33
C ILE A 22 -8.31 -2.43 -0.73
N ASN A 23 -8.88 -3.38 0.00
CA ASN A 23 -10.22 -3.89 -0.33
C ASN A 23 -11.29 -2.80 -0.27
N ARG A 24 -11.18 -1.85 0.67
CA ARG A 24 -12.08 -0.68 0.71
C ARG A 24 -11.90 0.24 -0.49
N ALA A 25 -10.66 0.48 -0.91
CA ALA A 25 -10.37 1.29 -2.10
C ALA A 25 -10.89 0.64 -3.39
N LEU A 26 -10.65 -0.66 -3.56
CA LEU A 26 -11.15 -1.43 -4.71
C LEU A 26 -12.69 -1.41 -4.77
N LYS A 27 -13.34 -1.59 -3.62
CA LYS A 27 -14.81 -1.52 -3.51
C LYS A 27 -15.33 -0.13 -3.86
N ASP A 28 -14.70 0.92 -3.35
CA ASP A 28 -15.08 2.31 -3.63
C ASP A 28 -14.92 2.66 -5.11
N ALA A 29 -13.82 2.23 -5.72
CA ALA A 29 -13.54 2.40 -7.14
C ALA A 29 -14.39 1.47 -8.05
N ASN A 30 -15.10 0.51 -7.49
CA ASN A 30 -15.82 -0.55 -8.21
C ASN A 30 -14.91 -1.30 -9.21
N ILE A 31 -13.69 -1.64 -8.77
CA ILE A 31 -12.67 -2.33 -9.57
C ILE A 31 -12.29 -3.62 -8.86
N SER A 32 -12.18 -4.72 -9.60
CA SER A 32 -11.62 -5.97 -9.07
C SER A 32 -10.08 -5.89 -9.03
N TYR A 33 -9.47 -6.62 -8.08
CA TYR A 33 -8.01 -6.58 -7.91
C TYR A 33 -7.25 -7.08 -9.15
N GLU A 34 -7.82 -7.99 -9.93
CA GLU A 34 -7.25 -8.52 -11.17
C GLU A 34 -7.05 -7.45 -12.26
N LYS A 35 -7.73 -6.30 -12.13
CA LYS A 35 -7.54 -5.16 -13.04
C LYS A 35 -6.33 -4.30 -12.70
N VAL A 36 -5.80 -4.44 -11.50
CA VAL A 36 -4.59 -3.71 -11.09
C VAL A 36 -3.37 -4.29 -11.82
N GLN A 37 -2.60 -3.43 -12.48
CA GLN A 37 -1.46 -3.81 -13.31
C GLN A 37 -0.11 -3.52 -12.64
N GLN A 38 -0.07 -2.57 -11.72
CA GLN A 38 1.10 -2.26 -10.89
C GLN A 38 0.66 -1.77 -9.52
N ALA A 39 1.49 -2.01 -8.50
CA ALA A 39 1.27 -1.50 -7.15
C ALA A 39 2.49 -0.77 -6.61
N TYR A 40 2.24 0.34 -5.92
CA TYR A 40 3.24 1.16 -5.23
C TYR A 40 2.93 1.14 -3.74
N ALA A 41 3.81 0.52 -2.98
CA ALA A 41 3.64 0.31 -1.54
C ALA A 41 4.64 1.16 -0.76
N GLY A 42 4.11 2.10 0.03
CA GLY A 42 4.90 3.00 0.85
C GLY A 42 4.90 2.60 2.32
N TYR A 43 6.09 2.49 2.91
CA TYR A 43 6.31 2.23 4.33
C TYR A 43 7.70 2.70 4.76
N VAL A 44 7.93 2.85 6.04
CA VAL A 44 9.21 3.33 6.61
C VAL A 44 9.87 2.26 7.50
N TYR A 45 9.14 1.70 8.45
CA TYR A 45 9.67 0.81 9.51
C TYR A 45 9.53 -0.68 9.22
N GLY A 46 9.22 -1.06 8.00
CA GLY A 46 9.11 -2.47 7.64
C GLY A 46 10.43 -3.08 7.19
N ASP A 47 10.50 -4.40 7.23
CA ASP A 47 11.58 -5.17 6.61
C ASP A 47 11.59 -5.00 5.09
N SER A 48 12.64 -5.51 4.42
CA SER A 48 12.66 -5.53 2.96
C SER A 48 11.43 -6.25 2.40
N VAL A 49 10.91 -5.74 1.28
CA VAL A 49 9.75 -6.26 0.54
C VAL A 49 8.44 -6.34 1.33
N CYS A 50 8.27 -5.51 2.35
CA CYS A 50 7.01 -5.39 3.07
C CYS A 50 5.83 -5.05 2.14
N GLY A 51 6.08 -4.33 1.06
CA GLY A 51 5.07 -4.03 0.04
C GLY A 51 4.49 -5.29 -0.58
N GLN A 52 5.33 -6.24 -0.97
CA GLN A 52 4.87 -7.52 -1.49
C GLN A 52 4.04 -8.27 -0.46
N ARG A 53 4.52 -8.36 0.78
CA ARG A 53 3.78 -9.05 1.84
C ARG A 53 2.42 -8.42 2.11
N ALA A 54 2.33 -7.10 2.07
CA ALA A 54 1.06 -6.38 2.23
C ALA A 54 0.11 -6.63 1.04
N ILE A 55 0.61 -6.50 -0.19
CA ILE A 55 -0.16 -6.66 -1.42
C ILE A 55 -0.62 -8.13 -1.59
N TYR A 56 0.25 -9.11 -1.31
CA TYR A 56 -0.07 -10.53 -1.44
C TYR A 56 -1.17 -10.98 -0.46
N SER A 57 -1.42 -10.22 0.61
CA SER A 57 -2.57 -10.47 1.48
C SER A 57 -3.92 -10.26 0.78
N VAL A 58 -3.94 -9.51 -0.32
CA VAL A 58 -5.13 -9.27 -1.15
C VAL A 58 -5.25 -10.31 -2.26
N GLY A 59 -4.12 -10.63 -2.90
CA GLY A 59 -4.04 -11.61 -3.98
C GLY A 59 -2.66 -11.64 -4.63
N MET A 60 -2.36 -12.72 -5.32
CA MET A 60 -1.10 -12.92 -6.06
C MET A 60 -1.40 -12.99 -7.56
N THR A 61 -1.42 -11.85 -8.22
CA THR A 61 -1.71 -11.73 -9.66
C THR A 61 -0.44 -11.59 -10.52
N GLY A 62 0.75 -11.58 -9.89
CA GLY A 62 2.03 -11.46 -10.61
C GLY A 62 2.38 -10.03 -11.03
N ILE A 63 1.64 -9.02 -10.57
CA ILE A 63 1.93 -7.63 -10.90
C ILE A 63 3.23 -7.14 -10.25
N PRO A 64 3.96 -6.20 -10.88
CA PRO A 64 5.07 -5.51 -10.23
C PRO A 64 4.62 -4.77 -8.97
N VAL A 65 5.34 -4.98 -7.87
CA VAL A 65 5.15 -4.24 -6.61
C VAL A 65 6.40 -3.43 -6.33
N ILE A 66 6.27 -2.12 -6.34
CA ILE A 66 7.36 -1.17 -6.11
C ILE A 66 7.27 -0.68 -4.65
N ASN A 67 8.33 -0.97 -3.87
CA ASN A 67 8.45 -0.47 -2.51
C ASN A 67 9.01 0.94 -2.52
N VAL A 68 8.39 1.85 -1.79
CA VAL A 68 8.72 3.28 -1.75
C VAL A 68 9.03 3.68 -0.33
N ASN A 69 10.13 4.41 -0.14
CA ASN A 69 10.45 5.05 1.13
C ASN A 69 10.90 6.50 0.87
N ASN A 70 10.22 7.43 1.48
CA ASN A 70 10.54 8.86 1.49
C ASN A 70 10.11 9.47 2.84
N ASN A 71 10.45 8.79 3.93
CA ASN A 71 10.06 9.17 5.29
C ASN A 71 8.56 9.55 5.39
N CYS A 72 8.25 10.68 6.01
CA CYS A 72 6.87 11.11 6.22
C CYS A 72 6.07 11.37 4.93
N SER A 73 6.73 11.53 3.78
CA SER A 73 6.09 11.73 2.47
C SER A 73 5.97 10.46 1.62
N THR A 74 6.24 9.30 2.21
CA THR A 74 6.25 8.01 1.50
C THR A 74 4.93 7.71 0.81
N GLY A 75 3.80 7.92 1.47
CA GLY A 75 2.48 7.69 0.88
C GLY A 75 2.20 8.60 -0.32
N SER A 76 2.58 9.88 -0.23
CA SER A 76 2.46 10.83 -1.33
C SER A 76 3.37 10.45 -2.50
N SER A 77 4.57 9.95 -2.21
CA SER A 77 5.50 9.46 -3.23
C SER A 77 4.96 8.25 -3.97
N ALA A 78 4.37 7.29 -3.24
CA ALA A 78 3.70 6.13 -3.85
C ALA A 78 2.56 6.55 -4.78
N LEU A 79 1.72 7.49 -4.35
CA LEU A 79 0.63 8.03 -5.17
C LEU A 79 1.15 8.77 -6.40
N TYR A 80 2.21 9.57 -6.24
CA TYR A 80 2.84 10.29 -7.35
C TYR A 80 3.37 9.32 -8.43
N LEU A 81 4.06 8.26 -8.02
CA LEU A 81 4.60 7.25 -8.94
C LEU A 81 3.48 6.49 -9.65
N ALA A 82 2.43 6.09 -8.91
CA ALA A 82 1.26 5.43 -9.47
C ALA A 82 0.57 6.31 -10.54
N ALA A 83 0.37 7.60 -10.25
CA ALA A 83 -0.21 8.54 -11.19
C ALA A 83 0.67 8.74 -12.44
N ASN A 84 1.99 8.76 -12.29
CA ASN A 84 2.92 8.89 -13.42
C ASN A 84 2.89 7.66 -14.33
N ALA A 85 2.76 6.45 -13.78
CA ALA A 85 2.63 5.24 -14.58
C ALA A 85 1.39 5.27 -15.48
N ILE A 86 0.26 5.80 -14.97
CA ILE A 86 -0.95 6.03 -15.78
C ILE A 86 -0.69 7.12 -16.84
N LYS A 87 -0.16 8.28 -16.43
CA LYS A 87 0.08 9.42 -17.34
C LYS A 87 1.05 9.08 -18.47
N SER A 88 2.02 8.22 -18.23
CA SER A 88 2.97 7.76 -19.25
C SER A 88 2.38 6.75 -20.24
N GLY A 89 1.16 6.27 -20.01
CA GLY A 89 0.54 5.23 -20.81
C GLY A 89 1.13 3.83 -20.61
N THR A 90 1.96 3.63 -19.59
CA THR A 90 2.56 2.31 -19.31
C THR A 90 1.52 1.29 -18.86
N VAL A 91 0.55 1.73 -18.07
CA VAL A 91 -0.55 0.92 -17.54
C VAL A 91 -1.81 1.76 -17.41
N ASP A 92 -2.97 1.09 -17.33
CA ASP A 92 -4.28 1.74 -17.22
C ASP A 92 -4.82 1.75 -15.78
N CYS A 93 -4.33 0.87 -14.92
CA CYS A 93 -4.78 0.75 -13.54
C CYS A 93 -3.62 0.48 -12.59
N THR A 94 -3.45 1.34 -11.59
CA THR A 94 -2.43 1.21 -10.55
C THR A 94 -3.04 1.29 -9.17
N LEU A 95 -2.37 0.65 -8.21
CA LEU A 95 -2.69 0.73 -6.79
C LEU A 95 -1.58 1.48 -6.07
N ALA A 96 -1.92 2.52 -5.30
CA ALA A 96 -1.03 3.13 -4.32
C ALA A 96 -1.54 2.83 -2.92
N VAL A 97 -0.69 2.30 -2.06
CA VAL A 97 -1.00 2.02 -0.67
C VAL A 97 0.13 2.48 0.24
N GLY A 98 -0.23 3.12 1.34
CA GLY A 98 0.70 3.42 2.43
C GLY A 98 0.25 2.68 3.68
N PHE A 99 1.19 2.14 4.41
CA PHE A 99 0.92 1.49 5.69
C PHE A 99 2.08 1.70 6.65
N GLU A 100 1.77 1.62 7.93
CA GLU A 100 2.78 1.64 8.98
C GLU A 100 2.24 0.93 10.21
N LYS A 101 3.10 0.20 10.88
CA LYS A 101 2.84 -0.29 12.23
C LYS A 101 3.92 0.27 13.15
N MET A 102 3.60 1.38 13.77
CA MET A 102 4.51 2.04 14.70
C MET A 102 4.41 1.43 16.09
N PHE A 103 5.55 1.34 16.75
CA PHE A 103 5.67 1.01 18.17
C PHE A 103 5.78 2.28 19.01
N THR A 104 5.55 2.17 20.30
CA THR A 104 5.80 3.27 21.24
C THR A 104 7.26 3.71 21.10
N GLY A 105 7.50 4.98 20.85
CA GLY A 105 8.85 5.53 20.65
C GLY A 105 9.38 5.46 19.21
N SER A 106 8.56 5.12 18.23
CA SER A 106 8.95 5.16 16.80
C SER A 106 9.14 6.57 16.25
N LEU A 107 8.65 7.60 16.96
CA LEU A 107 8.82 9.02 16.67
C LEU A 107 9.33 9.74 17.91
#